data_5f91ae5ae3fbbb5bd0ad2492b927eff3
#
_entry.id   5f91ae5ae3fbbb5bd0ad2492b927eff3
#
_cell.length_a   1.000
_cell.length_b   1.000
_cell.length_c   1.000
_cell.angle_alpha   90.00
_cell.angle_beta   90.00
_cell.angle_gamma   90.00
#
_symmetry.space_group_name_H-M   'P 1'
#
loop_
_entity.id
_entity.type
_entity.pdbx_description
1 polymer ?
#
loop_
_entity_poly.entity_id
_entity_poly.type
_entity_poly.pdbx_seq_one_letter_code
_entity_poly.pdbx_strand_id
1 'polypeptide(L)' 'MAKREPKKVLVRLDPAVHEAIAKWAADDLRSINAQIEYALRMALDQVGRSPRRAGEAPE' A
#
# COMPACT_ATOMS: atom_id res chain seq x y z
N MET A 1 -18.75 -10.01 -13.36
CA MET A 1 -17.55 -9.53 -13.05
C MET A 1 -17.41 -9.02 -11.67
N ALA A 2 -16.56 -9.56 -10.98
CA ALA A 2 -16.40 -9.18 -9.61
C ALA A 2 -15.57 -7.93 -9.50
N LYS A 3 -16.00 -7.04 -8.64
CA LYS A 3 -15.26 -5.87 -8.39
C LYS A 3 -14.53 -6.04 -7.12
N ARG A 4 -13.27 -5.74 -7.08
CA ARG A 4 -12.52 -5.78 -5.88
C ARG A 4 -12.77 -4.54 -5.12
N GLU A 5 -13.32 -4.68 -3.96
CA GLU A 5 -13.53 -3.53 -3.12
C GLU A 5 -12.42 -3.42 -2.11
N PRO A 6 -11.95 -2.22 -1.83
CA PRO A 6 -10.92 -2.06 -0.82
C PRO A 6 -11.42 -2.53 0.52
N LYS A 7 -10.54 -3.13 1.28
CA LYS A 7 -10.87 -3.58 2.62
C LYS A 7 -10.34 -2.57 3.61
N LYS A 8 -11.12 -2.34 4.63
CA LYS A 8 -10.71 -1.38 5.65
C LYS A 8 -9.93 -2.09 6.72
N VAL A 9 -8.81 -1.51 7.07
CA VAL A 9 -7.94 -2.07 8.08
C VAL A 9 -7.53 -0.97 9.02
N LEU A 10 -7.62 -1.23 10.30
CA LEU A 10 -7.16 -0.27 11.29
C LEU A 10 -5.82 -0.71 11.79
N VAL A 11 -4.81 0.13 11.61
CA VAL A 11 -3.45 -0.20 11.99
C VAL A 11 -2.94 0.87 12.92
N ARG A 12 -2.30 0.43 13.99
CA ARG A 12 -1.64 1.35 14.88
C ARG A 12 -0.18 1.43 14.49
N LEU A 13 0.27 2.61 14.18
CA LEU A 13 1.64 2.82 13.78
C LEU A 13 2.42 3.53 14.87
N ASP A 14 3.66 3.17 15.00
CA ASP A 14 4.57 3.93 15.82
C ASP A 14 4.60 5.36 15.31
N PRO A 15 4.55 6.38 16.19
CA PRO A 15 4.52 7.76 15.72
C PRO A 15 5.67 8.11 14.79
N ALA A 16 6.85 7.56 15.02
CA ALA A 16 7.98 7.85 14.16
C ALA A 16 7.75 7.29 12.76
N VAL A 17 7.15 6.11 12.68
CA VAL A 17 6.85 5.50 11.39
C VAL A 17 5.79 6.31 10.67
N HIS A 18 4.77 6.73 11.41
CA HIS A 18 3.71 7.52 10.81
C HIS A 18 4.26 8.82 10.23
N GLU A 19 5.14 9.47 10.98
CA GLU A 19 5.71 10.73 10.53
C GLU A 19 6.57 10.53 9.30
N ALA A 20 7.35 9.45 9.26
CA ALA A 20 8.19 9.17 8.12
C ALA A 20 7.36 8.92 6.87
N ILE A 21 6.26 8.17 7.03
CA ILE A 21 5.37 7.90 5.92
C ILE A 21 4.72 9.19 5.42
N ALA A 22 4.32 10.05 6.35
CA ALA A 22 3.67 11.30 5.98
C ALA A 22 4.62 12.18 5.17
N LYS A 23 5.87 12.24 5.57
CA LYS A 23 6.85 13.04 4.84
C LYS A 23 7.10 12.45 3.46
N TRP A 24 7.19 11.14 3.40
CA TRP A 24 7.41 10.46 2.14
C TRP A 24 6.22 10.70 1.20
N ALA A 25 5.01 10.63 1.75
CA ALA A 25 3.82 10.86 0.94
C ALA A 25 3.82 12.28 0.39
N ALA A 26 4.21 13.25 1.22
CA ALA A 26 4.26 14.62 0.77
C ALA A 26 5.27 14.79 -0.36
N ASP A 27 6.43 14.15 -0.23
CA ASP A 27 7.45 14.24 -1.26
C ASP A 27 6.97 13.67 -2.59
N ASP A 28 6.15 12.61 -2.51
CA ASP A 28 5.63 11.98 -3.71
C ASP A 28 4.29 12.54 -4.14
N LEU A 29 3.79 13.54 -3.45
CA LEU A 29 2.49 14.15 -3.73
C LEU A 29 1.39 13.11 -3.69
N ARG A 30 1.43 12.27 -2.67
CA ARG A 30 0.41 11.24 -2.48
C ARG A 30 -0.22 11.42 -1.12
N SER A 31 -1.42 10.86 -0.96
CA SER A 31 -2.03 10.82 0.36
C SER A 31 -1.29 9.81 1.21
N ILE A 32 -1.45 9.93 2.53
CA ILE A 32 -0.83 8.98 3.44
C ILE A 32 -1.36 7.57 3.16
N ASN A 33 -2.66 7.44 2.92
CA ASN A 33 -3.24 6.14 2.65
C ASN A 33 -2.63 5.52 1.41
N ALA A 34 -2.49 6.31 0.35
CA ALA A 34 -1.92 5.79 -0.88
C ALA A 34 -0.47 5.40 -0.69
N GLN A 35 0.26 6.18 0.13
CA GLN A 35 1.65 5.88 0.35
C GLN A 35 1.82 4.60 1.17
N ILE A 36 0.93 4.39 2.12
CA ILE A 36 0.98 3.17 2.91
C ILE A 36 0.74 1.96 2.01
N GLU A 37 -0.23 2.07 1.12
CA GLU A 37 -0.49 0.94 0.23
C GLU A 37 0.69 0.70 -0.69
N TYR A 38 1.32 1.76 -1.17
CA TYR A 38 2.49 1.62 -2.02
C TYR A 38 3.62 0.92 -1.27
N ALA A 39 3.83 1.32 -0.01
CA ALA A 39 4.88 0.71 0.80
C ALA A 39 4.60 -0.77 1.04
N LEU A 40 3.34 -1.12 1.27
CA LEU A 40 2.98 -2.51 1.48
C LEU A 40 3.21 -3.33 0.22
N ARG A 41 2.90 -2.77 -0.94
CA ARG A 41 3.14 -3.47 -2.18
C ARG A 41 4.62 -3.71 -2.39
N MET A 42 5.43 -2.72 -2.06
CA MET A 42 6.87 -2.88 -2.16
C MET A 42 7.37 -3.99 -1.25
N ALA A 43 6.86 -4.02 -0.03
CA ALA A 43 7.28 -5.04 0.90
C ALA A 43 6.88 -6.43 0.43
N LEU A 44 5.67 -6.55 -0.10
CA LEU A 44 5.20 -7.82 -0.61
C LEU A 44 6.03 -8.27 -1.79
N ASP A 45 6.41 -7.31 -2.63
CA ASP A 45 7.23 -7.60 -3.78
C ASP A 45 8.57 -8.15 -3.37
N GLN A 46 9.14 -7.59 -2.31
CA GLN A 46 10.43 -8.01 -1.83
C GLN A 46 10.44 -9.44 -1.34
N VAL A 47 9.33 -9.89 -0.78
CA VAL A 47 9.27 -11.25 -0.27
C VAL A 47 8.62 -12.20 -1.26
N GLY A 48 8.38 -11.72 -2.49
CA GLY A 48 7.85 -12.58 -3.54
C GLY A 48 6.39 -12.91 -3.39
N ARG A 49 5.64 -12.04 -2.75
CA ARG A 49 4.22 -12.28 -2.55
C ARG A 49 3.37 -11.16 -3.12
N SER A 50 3.82 -10.55 -4.19
CA SER A 50 3.08 -9.49 -4.81
C SER A 50 1.70 -9.96 -5.23
N PRO A 51 0.65 -9.20 -4.92
CA PRO A 51 -0.68 -9.60 -5.34
C PRO A 51 -0.85 -9.33 -6.83
N ARG A 52 -1.73 -10.11 -7.44
CA ARG A 52 -2.08 -9.83 -8.80
C ARG A 52 -3.06 -8.70 -8.84
N ARG A 53 -2.93 -7.87 -9.83
CA ARG A 53 -3.89 -6.82 -10.00
C ARG A 53 -5.11 -7.36 -10.64
N ALA A 54 -6.24 -6.73 -10.32
CA ALA A 54 -7.48 -7.09 -10.99
C ALA A 54 -7.32 -6.84 -12.47
N GLY A 55 -7.67 -7.80 -13.28
CA GLY A 55 -7.55 -7.65 -14.69
C GLY A 55 -6.25 -8.18 -15.28
N GLU A 56 -5.28 -8.45 -14.45
CA GLU A 56 -4.06 -9.04 -14.94
C GLU A 56 -4.27 -10.51 -15.20
N ALA A 57 -3.78 -10.95 -16.32
CA ALA A 57 -3.93 -12.36 -16.63
C ALA A 57 -3.00 -13.17 -15.76
N PRO A 58 -3.47 -14.29 -15.27
CA PRO A 58 -2.58 -15.20 -14.54
C PRO A 58 -1.61 -15.79 -15.51
N GLU A 59 -0.42 -15.98 -15.04
CA GLU A 59 0.60 -16.52 -15.90
C GLU A 59 0.59 -17.99 -15.91
#